data_998298971dad0fb6b1f2949671ae69d4
#
_entry.id   998298971dad0fb6b1f2949671ae69d4
#
_cell.length_a   1.000
_cell.length_b   1.000
_cell.length_c   1.000
_cell.angle_alpha   90.00
_cell.angle_beta   90.00
_cell.angle_gamma   90.00
#
_symmetry.space_group_name_H-M   'P 1'
#
loop_
_entity.id
_entity.type
_entity.pdbx_description
1 polymer ?
#
loop_
_entity_poly.entity_id
_entity_poly.type
_entity_poly.pdbx_seq_one_letter_code
_entity_poly.pdbx_strand_id
1 'polypeptide(L)'
;MAVVTEGEHIAALRQHNLVPILARHPHACLTCAQQEGCSLTQCSSGVPEEERCCVLFGRCELQKVVRYLGVPSTVPRWTPTHLPVDREDPLLERHPDLCIGCIRCVRACAEAGAGGVIGFVFDAAGRIRVGKLAPTLGESGCTRCAACVEVCPTGALGQTGTTRSRVPGGVGSLRGRNLSPQEKPLAFHAENVNSLPEAEGVFRLFDGDGSVLLIKGTANLREEMLSLLRAGPRAVFFDYREDKMYSLRESEMLQAHIREYGAMPGGVDEDLDDLY
;
A
#
# COMPACT_ATOMS: atom_id res chain seq x y z
N MET A 1 -16.36 -39.80 -4.30
CA MET A 1 -17.04 -38.59 -4.81
C MET A 1 -15.99 -37.81 -5.62
N ALA A 2 -16.21 -37.58 -6.92
CA ALA A 2 -15.33 -36.75 -7.72
C ALA A 2 -15.77 -35.29 -7.57
N VAL A 3 -14.82 -34.40 -7.27
CA VAL A 3 -15.04 -32.95 -7.17
C VAL A 3 -14.34 -32.29 -8.34
N VAL A 4 -15.12 -31.55 -9.16
CA VAL A 4 -14.59 -30.78 -10.28
C VAL A 4 -14.34 -29.35 -9.79
N THR A 5 -13.10 -28.89 -9.91
CA THR A 5 -12.69 -27.54 -9.44
C THR A 5 -12.38 -26.58 -10.59
N GLU A 6 -12.32 -27.07 -11.83
CA GLU A 6 -11.98 -26.29 -13.02
C GLU A 6 -12.94 -26.62 -14.17
N GLY A 7 -13.03 -25.73 -15.14
CA GLY A 7 -13.87 -25.86 -16.34
C GLY A 7 -14.58 -24.55 -16.66
N GLU A 8 -15.07 -24.42 -17.89
CA GLU A 8 -15.72 -23.19 -18.39
C GLU A 8 -16.90 -22.76 -17.54
N HIS A 9 -17.75 -23.72 -17.13
CA HIS A 9 -18.92 -23.42 -16.28
C HIS A 9 -18.49 -22.86 -14.91
N ILE A 10 -17.45 -23.42 -14.29
CA ILE A 10 -16.94 -22.97 -13.00
C ILE A 10 -16.30 -21.59 -13.14
N ALA A 11 -15.54 -21.36 -14.22
CA ALA A 11 -14.96 -20.06 -14.52
C ALA A 11 -16.05 -18.99 -14.71
N ALA A 12 -17.09 -19.30 -15.45
CA ALA A 12 -18.25 -18.40 -15.64
C ALA A 12 -18.95 -18.06 -14.32
N LEU A 13 -19.17 -19.04 -13.44
CA LEU A 13 -19.75 -18.81 -12.12
C LEU A 13 -18.87 -17.94 -11.24
N ARG A 14 -17.57 -18.15 -11.24
CA ARG A 14 -16.60 -17.31 -10.49
C ARG A 14 -16.60 -15.87 -11.00
N GLN A 15 -16.61 -15.68 -12.32
CA GLN A 15 -16.71 -14.35 -12.93
C GLN A 15 -18.03 -13.69 -12.57
N HIS A 16 -19.16 -14.42 -12.63
CA HIS A 16 -20.48 -13.91 -12.23
C HIS A 16 -20.50 -13.42 -10.78
N ASN A 17 -19.87 -14.16 -9.86
CA ASN A 17 -19.74 -13.75 -8.46
C ASN A 17 -18.78 -12.56 -8.25
N LEU A 18 -17.82 -12.35 -9.15
CA LEU A 18 -16.88 -11.23 -9.08
C LEU A 18 -17.51 -9.90 -9.50
N VAL A 19 -18.46 -9.91 -10.43
CA VAL A 19 -19.14 -8.70 -10.95
C VAL A 19 -19.72 -7.82 -9.84
N PRO A 20 -20.55 -8.30 -8.89
CA PRO A 20 -21.09 -7.47 -7.84
C PRO A 20 -20.05 -6.94 -6.85
N ILE A 21 -18.93 -7.64 -6.70
CA ILE A 21 -17.80 -7.17 -5.88
C ILE A 21 -17.15 -5.98 -6.57
N LEU A 22 -16.80 -6.11 -7.84
CA LEU A 22 -16.15 -5.06 -8.62
C LEU A 22 -17.05 -3.85 -8.83
N ALA A 23 -18.35 -4.03 -9.03
CA ALA A 23 -19.30 -2.94 -9.15
C ALA A 23 -19.35 -2.01 -7.94
N ARG A 24 -18.89 -2.48 -6.77
CA ARG A 24 -18.85 -1.73 -5.50
C ARG A 24 -17.45 -1.35 -5.05
N HIS A 25 -16.43 -1.64 -5.84
CA HIS A 25 -15.03 -1.42 -5.52
C HIS A 25 -14.33 -0.71 -6.67
N PRO A 26 -13.44 0.26 -6.41
CA PRO A 26 -12.63 0.89 -7.46
C PRO A 26 -11.87 -0.19 -8.24
N HIS A 27 -12.22 -0.38 -9.51
CA HIS A 27 -11.65 -1.49 -10.29
C HIS A 27 -11.03 -1.04 -11.62
N ALA A 28 -11.11 0.22 -11.98
CA ALA A 28 -10.57 0.71 -13.26
C ALA A 28 -9.10 0.31 -13.47
N CYS A 29 -8.27 0.38 -12.42
CA CYS A 29 -6.88 -0.06 -12.50
C CYS A 29 -6.73 -1.59 -12.51
N LEU A 30 -7.65 -2.34 -11.89
CA LEU A 30 -7.62 -3.80 -11.86
C LEU A 30 -7.88 -4.40 -13.25
N THR A 31 -8.66 -3.68 -14.06
CA THR A 31 -9.08 -4.08 -15.40
C THR A 31 -8.26 -3.43 -16.52
N CYS A 32 -7.31 -2.56 -16.17
CA CYS A 32 -6.49 -1.84 -17.12
C CYS A 32 -5.45 -2.77 -17.76
N ALA A 33 -5.32 -2.71 -19.09
CA ALA A 33 -4.30 -3.45 -19.82
C ALA A 33 -2.88 -2.92 -19.58
N GLN A 34 -2.76 -1.62 -19.27
CA GLN A 34 -1.48 -0.93 -19.04
C GLN A 34 -1.17 -0.84 -17.54
N GLN A 35 -0.98 -1.97 -16.88
CA GLN A 35 -0.74 -1.99 -15.43
C GLN A 35 0.72 -1.76 -15.05
N GLU A 36 1.65 -2.02 -15.97
CA GLU A 36 3.08 -1.85 -15.75
C GLU A 36 3.45 -0.37 -15.70
N GLY A 37 4.24 0.02 -14.72
CA GLY A 37 4.67 1.41 -14.52
C GLY A 37 3.61 2.36 -13.98
N CYS A 38 2.41 1.88 -13.62
CA CYS A 38 1.36 2.70 -13.04
C CYS A 38 1.56 2.93 -11.54
N SER A 39 1.38 4.17 -11.11
CA SER A 39 1.31 4.57 -9.70
C SER A 39 -0.01 5.27 -9.39
N LEU A 40 -0.26 5.59 -8.12
CA LEU A 40 -1.43 6.38 -7.74
C LEU A 40 -1.42 7.80 -8.33
N THR A 41 -0.24 8.34 -8.59
CA THR A 41 -0.06 9.70 -9.10
C THR A 41 0.06 9.76 -10.61
N GLN A 42 0.50 8.68 -11.25
CA GLN A 42 0.70 8.59 -12.70
C GLN A 42 -0.21 7.52 -13.30
N CYS A 43 -1.03 7.92 -14.25
CA CYS A 43 -1.92 7.02 -14.97
C CYS A 43 -1.86 7.30 -16.47
N SER A 44 -1.24 6.40 -17.23
CA SER A 44 -1.14 6.49 -18.69
C SER A 44 -2.48 6.31 -19.41
N SER A 45 -3.45 5.68 -18.74
CA SER A 45 -4.79 5.40 -19.29
C SER A 45 -5.83 6.47 -18.96
N GLY A 46 -5.43 7.61 -18.34
CA GLY A 46 -6.33 8.72 -18.03
C GLY A 46 -7.43 8.37 -17.00
N VAL A 47 -7.27 7.34 -16.18
CA VAL A 47 -8.23 7.02 -15.11
C VAL A 47 -8.25 8.16 -14.09
N PRO A 48 -9.43 8.74 -13.76
CA PRO A 48 -9.55 9.77 -12.75
C PRO A 48 -8.94 9.32 -11.40
N GLU A 49 -8.36 10.26 -10.66
CA GLU A 49 -7.64 9.91 -9.42
C GLU A 49 -8.52 9.22 -8.39
N GLU A 50 -9.77 9.63 -8.28
CA GLU A 50 -10.77 9.06 -7.38
C GLU A 50 -11.15 7.61 -7.73
N GLU A 51 -11.00 7.21 -9.00
CA GLU A 51 -11.30 5.86 -9.48
C GLU A 51 -10.08 4.93 -9.49
N ARG A 52 -8.87 5.44 -9.20
CA ARG A 52 -7.66 4.63 -9.18
C ARG A 52 -7.61 3.70 -7.98
N CYS A 53 -6.85 2.62 -8.11
CA CYS A 53 -6.60 1.69 -7.02
C CYS A 53 -5.95 2.36 -5.80
N CYS A 54 -6.10 1.71 -4.66
CA CYS A 54 -5.45 2.12 -3.41
C CYS A 54 -3.95 1.75 -3.40
N VAL A 55 -3.29 2.07 -2.30
CA VAL A 55 -1.88 1.78 -2.03
C VAL A 55 -1.48 0.31 -2.07
N LEU A 56 -2.45 -0.62 -2.07
CA LEU A 56 -2.19 -2.05 -2.22
C LEU A 56 -2.10 -2.51 -3.68
N PHE A 57 -2.21 -1.60 -4.67
CA PHE A 57 -2.04 -1.96 -6.07
C PHE A 57 -0.71 -2.69 -6.30
N GLY A 58 -0.75 -3.77 -7.07
CA GLY A 58 0.40 -4.68 -7.28
C GLY A 58 0.48 -5.84 -6.29
N ARG A 59 0.00 -5.69 -5.06
CA ARG A 59 -0.02 -6.73 -4.01
C ARG A 59 -1.42 -7.01 -3.43
N CYS A 60 -2.46 -6.39 -3.97
CA CYS A 60 -3.85 -6.59 -3.57
C CYS A 60 -4.34 -7.99 -3.95
N GLU A 61 -4.97 -8.70 -3.01
CA GLU A 61 -5.52 -10.04 -3.28
C GLU A 61 -6.66 -9.99 -4.29
N LEU A 62 -7.51 -8.97 -4.25
CA LEU A 62 -8.59 -8.80 -5.24
C LEU A 62 -8.01 -8.67 -6.65
N GLN A 63 -6.88 -7.94 -6.82
CA GLN A 63 -6.19 -7.84 -8.09
C GLN A 63 -5.71 -9.21 -8.61
N LYS A 64 -5.17 -10.06 -7.71
CA LYS A 64 -4.76 -11.42 -8.08
C LYS A 64 -5.94 -12.25 -8.57
N VAL A 65 -7.09 -12.16 -7.89
CA VAL A 65 -8.32 -12.86 -8.30
C VAL A 65 -8.85 -12.35 -9.64
N VAL A 66 -8.87 -11.03 -9.83
CA VAL A 66 -9.28 -10.40 -11.11
C VAL A 66 -8.42 -10.87 -12.27
N ARG A 67 -7.10 -10.93 -12.08
CA ARG A 67 -6.16 -11.43 -13.10
C ARG A 67 -6.36 -12.91 -13.42
N TYR A 68 -6.57 -13.72 -12.39
CA TYR A 68 -6.76 -15.17 -12.56
C TYR A 68 -8.05 -15.51 -13.29
N LEU A 69 -9.16 -14.81 -12.97
CA LEU A 69 -10.47 -15.11 -13.54
C LEU A 69 -10.74 -14.41 -14.88
N GLY A 70 -9.96 -13.36 -15.20
CA GLY A 70 -10.35 -12.41 -16.23
C GLY A 70 -11.54 -11.56 -15.78
N VAL A 71 -11.65 -10.35 -16.29
CA VAL A 71 -12.75 -9.45 -15.95
C VAL A 71 -13.82 -9.54 -17.02
N PRO A 72 -15.09 -9.85 -16.65
CA PRO A 72 -16.17 -9.81 -17.62
C PRO A 72 -16.39 -8.39 -18.15
N SER A 73 -16.62 -8.24 -19.44
CA SER A 73 -16.93 -6.94 -20.08
C SER A 73 -18.22 -6.29 -19.55
N THR A 74 -19.00 -7.04 -18.78
CA THR A 74 -20.28 -6.64 -18.19
C THR A 74 -20.16 -5.96 -16.82
N VAL A 75 -18.93 -5.80 -16.29
CA VAL A 75 -18.77 -5.12 -14.99
C VAL A 75 -19.17 -3.65 -15.11
N PRO A 76 -20.17 -3.19 -14.36
CA PRO A 76 -20.55 -1.80 -14.33
C PRO A 76 -19.39 -0.94 -13.81
N ARG A 77 -19.19 0.23 -14.42
CA ARG A 77 -18.19 1.18 -13.92
C ARG A 77 -18.52 1.55 -12.47
N TRP A 78 -17.52 1.45 -11.61
CA TRP A 78 -17.65 1.88 -10.22
C TRP A 78 -17.82 3.40 -10.13
N THR A 79 -18.75 3.83 -9.29
CA THR A 79 -18.96 5.23 -8.96
C THR A 79 -18.60 5.46 -7.50
N PRO A 80 -17.76 6.46 -7.17
CA PRO A 80 -17.40 6.80 -5.80
C PRO A 80 -18.65 7.05 -4.96
N THR A 81 -18.71 6.43 -3.78
CA THR A 81 -19.82 6.65 -2.83
C THR A 81 -19.52 7.80 -1.87
N HIS A 82 -18.29 8.32 -1.89
CA HIS A 82 -17.81 9.42 -1.02
C HIS A 82 -18.09 9.16 0.48
N LEU A 83 -18.07 7.91 0.90
CA LEU A 83 -18.19 7.58 2.31
C LEU A 83 -16.97 8.11 3.07
N PRO A 84 -17.18 8.75 4.23
CA PRO A 84 -16.08 9.32 5.00
C PRO A 84 -15.11 8.23 5.44
N VAL A 85 -13.82 8.56 5.37
CA VAL A 85 -12.77 7.72 5.93
C VAL A 85 -12.81 7.87 7.45
N ASP A 86 -12.94 6.75 8.14
CA ASP A 86 -12.92 6.71 9.59
C ASP A 86 -11.46 6.73 10.09
N ARG A 87 -11.08 7.79 10.82
CA ARG A 87 -9.76 8.04 11.39
C ARG A 87 -9.84 8.40 12.87
N GLU A 88 -10.87 7.99 13.55
CA GLU A 88 -11.03 8.28 14.98
C GLU A 88 -9.97 7.57 15.84
N ASP A 89 -9.47 6.41 15.39
CA ASP A 89 -8.36 5.74 16.07
C ASP A 89 -7.03 6.32 15.58
N PRO A 90 -6.09 6.67 16.51
CA PRO A 90 -4.81 7.25 16.13
C PRO A 90 -3.89 6.30 15.37
N LEU A 91 -4.12 4.98 15.42
CA LEU A 91 -3.28 3.96 14.80
C LEU A 91 -3.95 3.26 13.62
N LEU A 92 -5.27 3.27 13.54
CA LEU A 92 -6.04 2.54 12.53
C LEU A 92 -6.97 3.46 11.76
N GLU A 93 -6.97 3.32 10.45
CA GLU A 93 -7.93 4.01 9.60
C GLU A 93 -8.74 3.01 8.75
N ARG A 94 -9.95 3.40 8.40
CA ARG A 94 -10.86 2.58 7.61
C ARG A 94 -11.42 3.36 6.43
N HIS A 95 -11.34 2.72 5.26
CA HIS A 95 -11.84 3.22 3.98
C HIS A 95 -13.05 2.39 3.54
N PRO A 96 -14.28 2.83 3.81
CA PRO A 96 -15.48 2.05 3.51
C PRO A 96 -15.64 1.71 2.02
N ASP A 97 -15.22 2.61 1.11
CA ASP A 97 -15.30 2.40 -0.33
C ASP A 97 -14.38 1.29 -0.85
N LEU A 98 -13.36 0.90 -0.08
CA LEU A 98 -12.46 -0.21 -0.41
C LEU A 98 -12.94 -1.55 0.18
N CYS A 99 -13.98 -1.55 1.01
CA CYS A 99 -14.44 -2.75 1.69
C CYS A 99 -15.31 -3.60 0.77
N ILE A 100 -14.89 -4.86 0.53
CA ILE A 100 -15.63 -5.85 -0.25
C ILE A 100 -16.54 -6.76 0.59
N GLY A 101 -16.65 -6.51 1.89
CA GLY A 101 -17.52 -7.29 2.78
C GLY A 101 -17.03 -8.72 3.04
N CYS A 102 -15.76 -9.03 2.89
CA CYS A 102 -15.20 -10.39 3.02
C CYS A 102 -15.17 -10.95 4.46
N ILE A 103 -15.49 -10.14 5.45
CA ILE A 103 -15.55 -10.48 6.89
C ILE A 103 -14.25 -11.04 7.52
N ARG A 104 -13.13 -11.08 6.82
CA ARG A 104 -11.86 -11.59 7.38
C ARG A 104 -11.44 -10.83 8.65
N CYS A 105 -11.61 -9.50 8.66
CA CYS A 105 -11.28 -8.67 9.82
C CYS A 105 -12.13 -8.99 11.05
N VAL A 106 -13.40 -9.35 10.86
CA VAL A 106 -14.29 -9.79 11.96
C VAL A 106 -13.77 -11.06 12.59
N ARG A 107 -13.41 -12.05 11.76
CA ARG A 107 -12.86 -13.34 12.22
C ARG A 107 -11.51 -13.16 12.91
N ALA A 108 -10.58 -12.44 12.29
CA ALA A 108 -9.27 -12.19 12.86
C ALA A 108 -9.35 -11.43 14.20
N CYS A 109 -10.29 -10.50 14.33
CA CYS A 109 -10.53 -9.79 15.59
C CYS A 109 -11.02 -10.74 16.68
N ALA A 110 -11.93 -11.65 16.36
CA ALA A 110 -12.43 -12.65 17.29
C ALA A 110 -11.32 -13.65 17.71
N GLU A 111 -10.52 -14.11 16.77
CA GLU A 111 -9.39 -15.02 17.01
C GLU A 111 -8.27 -14.37 17.85
N ALA A 112 -8.06 -13.05 17.71
CA ALA A 112 -7.13 -12.29 18.53
C ALA A 112 -7.63 -12.02 19.97
N GLY A 113 -8.78 -12.56 20.34
CA GLY A 113 -9.35 -12.42 21.69
C GLY A 113 -10.06 -11.09 21.96
N ALA A 114 -10.20 -10.23 20.97
CA ALA A 114 -10.92 -8.95 21.04
C ALA A 114 -12.32 -9.06 20.38
N GLY A 115 -13.02 -10.15 20.61
CA GLY A 115 -14.34 -10.36 20.05
C GLY A 115 -15.32 -9.24 20.37
N GLY A 116 -16.13 -8.80 19.36
CA GLY A 116 -17.11 -7.73 19.56
C GLY A 116 -16.62 -6.32 19.23
N VAL A 117 -15.40 -6.15 18.71
CA VAL A 117 -14.89 -4.84 18.28
C VAL A 117 -15.38 -4.47 16.88
N ILE A 118 -15.27 -5.41 15.93
CA ILE A 118 -15.69 -5.28 14.55
C ILE A 118 -16.79 -6.30 14.24
N GLY A 119 -17.83 -5.85 13.60
CA GLY A 119 -18.98 -6.71 13.26
C GLY A 119 -19.81 -6.12 12.15
N PHE A 120 -21.09 -6.54 12.11
CA PHE A 120 -22.05 -6.03 11.14
C PHE A 120 -22.78 -4.81 11.72
N VAL A 121 -22.80 -3.75 10.95
CA VAL A 121 -23.49 -2.50 11.27
C VAL A 121 -24.39 -2.11 10.10
N PHE A 122 -25.40 -1.27 10.35
CA PHE A 122 -26.22 -0.68 9.29
C PHE A 122 -25.70 0.73 8.97
N ASP A 123 -25.56 1.04 7.69
CA ASP A 123 -25.30 2.41 7.25
C ASP A 123 -26.62 3.24 7.29
N ALA A 124 -26.50 4.55 7.04
CA ALA A 124 -27.65 5.46 7.03
C ALA A 124 -28.76 5.07 6.03
N ALA A 125 -28.44 4.26 5.02
CA ALA A 125 -29.39 3.73 4.04
C ALA A 125 -29.93 2.34 4.43
N GLY A 126 -29.66 1.86 5.66
CA GLY A 126 -30.08 0.55 6.13
C GLY A 126 -29.35 -0.64 5.54
N ARG A 127 -28.22 -0.43 4.86
CA ARG A 127 -27.44 -1.51 4.25
C ARG A 127 -26.46 -2.09 5.25
N ILE A 128 -26.31 -3.40 5.26
CA ILE A 128 -25.34 -4.09 6.11
C ILE A 128 -23.92 -3.78 5.64
N ARG A 129 -23.07 -3.38 6.58
CA ARG A 129 -21.66 -3.08 6.40
C ARG A 129 -20.83 -3.76 7.50
N VAL A 130 -19.56 -3.96 7.23
CA VAL A 130 -18.59 -4.29 8.30
C VAL A 130 -18.14 -2.99 8.94
N GLY A 131 -18.24 -2.89 10.26
CA GLY A 131 -17.91 -1.68 11.01
C GLY A 131 -17.53 -1.96 12.44
N LYS A 132 -17.19 -0.90 13.18
CA LYS A 132 -17.02 -0.95 14.63
C LYS A 132 -18.40 -1.06 15.30
N LEU A 133 -18.48 -1.82 16.39
CA LEU A 133 -19.72 -2.09 17.11
C LEU A 133 -20.04 -1.08 18.22
N ALA A 134 -19.10 -0.18 18.53
CA ALA A 134 -19.29 0.96 19.40
C ALA A 134 -18.84 2.25 18.70
N PRO A 135 -19.16 3.44 19.23
CA PRO A 135 -18.77 4.71 18.63
C PRO A 135 -17.27 4.81 18.32
N THR A 136 -16.41 4.34 19.21
CA THR A 136 -14.97 4.28 19.02
C THR A 136 -14.41 2.86 19.11
N LEU A 137 -13.25 2.60 18.55
CA LEU A 137 -12.56 1.32 18.69
C LEU A 137 -12.14 1.06 20.15
N GLY A 138 -11.78 2.11 20.90
CA GLY A 138 -11.44 1.99 22.31
C GLY A 138 -12.61 1.52 23.16
N GLU A 139 -13.79 2.09 22.96
CA GLU A 139 -15.01 1.70 23.66
C GLU A 139 -15.47 0.28 23.32
N SER A 140 -15.13 -0.21 22.12
CA SER A 140 -15.35 -1.60 21.72
C SER A 140 -14.38 -2.58 22.37
N GLY A 141 -13.38 -2.14 23.14
CA GLY A 141 -12.36 -3.01 23.71
C GLY A 141 -11.22 -3.38 22.74
N CYS A 142 -10.97 -2.57 21.73
CA CYS A 142 -9.90 -2.81 20.76
C CYS A 142 -8.52 -2.77 21.44
N THR A 143 -7.75 -3.85 21.29
CA THR A 143 -6.38 -3.98 21.79
C THR A 143 -5.33 -3.40 20.85
N ARG A 144 -5.72 -2.89 19.68
CA ARG A 144 -4.84 -2.37 18.62
C ARG A 144 -3.79 -3.37 18.12
N CYS A 145 -4.11 -4.65 18.13
CA CYS A 145 -3.23 -5.74 17.68
C CYS A 145 -2.97 -5.75 16.16
N ALA A 146 -3.66 -4.92 15.38
CA ALA A 146 -3.59 -4.80 13.92
C ALA A 146 -3.97 -6.06 13.11
N ALA A 147 -4.38 -7.17 13.73
CA ALA A 147 -4.76 -8.41 13.04
C ALA A 147 -5.82 -8.19 11.94
N CYS A 148 -6.76 -7.26 12.15
CA CYS A 148 -7.77 -6.88 11.15
C CYS A 148 -7.17 -6.19 9.91
N VAL A 149 -6.08 -5.46 10.07
CA VAL A 149 -5.36 -4.79 8.97
C VAL A 149 -4.59 -5.82 8.15
N GLU A 150 -3.89 -6.75 8.80
CA GLU A 150 -3.06 -7.77 8.15
C GLU A 150 -3.87 -8.69 7.24
N VAL A 151 -5.11 -9.03 7.63
CA VAL A 151 -5.97 -9.91 6.84
C VAL A 151 -6.82 -9.19 5.80
N CYS A 152 -6.77 -7.85 5.73
CA CYS A 152 -7.59 -7.10 4.79
C CYS A 152 -7.10 -7.23 3.36
N PRO A 153 -7.88 -7.85 2.44
CA PRO A 153 -7.40 -8.14 1.09
C PRO A 153 -7.37 -6.92 0.16
N THR A 154 -8.01 -5.81 0.56
CA THR A 154 -8.23 -4.64 -0.31
C THR A 154 -7.72 -3.32 0.28
N GLY A 155 -7.08 -3.35 1.45
CA GLY A 155 -6.64 -2.12 2.13
C GLY A 155 -7.77 -1.22 2.63
N ALA A 156 -8.97 -1.78 2.81
CA ALA A 156 -10.06 -1.08 3.45
C ALA A 156 -9.78 -0.78 4.93
N LEU A 157 -8.89 -1.52 5.54
CA LEU A 157 -8.31 -1.27 6.86
C LEU A 157 -6.82 -1.05 6.69
N GLY A 158 -6.28 -0.03 7.32
CA GLY A 158 -4.88 0.34 7.30
C GLY A 158 -4.43 0.95 8.61
N GLN A 159 -3.11 1.05 8.77
CA GLN A 159 -2.55 1.87 9.83
C GLN A 159 -2.64 3.33 9.43
N THR A 160 -2.92 4.21 10.37
CA THR A 160 -3.02 5.67 10.14
C THR A 160 -1.75 6.19 9.49
N GLY A 161 -1.91 6.96 8.41
CA GLY A 161 -0.79 7.47 7.62
C GLY A 161 -0.23 6.48 6.59
N THR A 162 -0.71 5.23 6.53
CA THR A 162 -0.28 4.24 5.53
C THR A 162 -1.26 4.07 4.38
N THR A 163 -2.52 4.42 4.57
CA THR A 163 -3.55 4.42 3.54
C THR A 163 -3.77 5.83 3.02
N ARG A 164 -3.79 5.98 1.70
CA ARG A 164 -4.03 7.29 1.08
C ARG A 164 -5.46 7.74 1.36
N SER A 165 -5.60 8.89 1.98
CA SER A 165 -6.89 9.54 2.08
C SER A 165 -7.35 10.01 0.70
N ARG A 166 -8.45 9.44 0.21
CA ARG A 166 -9.19 9.96 -0.94
C ARG A 166 -10.09 11.10 -0.49
N VAL A 167 -9.52 12.21 -0.05
CA VAL A 167 -10.28 13.44 0.15
C VAL A 167 -10.08 14.28 -1.08
N PRO A 168 -11.14 14.67 -1.81
CA PRO A 168 -11.02 15.68 -2.86
C PRO A 168 -10.45 16.96 -2.23
N GLY A 169 -9.28 17.42 -2.69
CA GLY A 169 -8.64 18.66 -2.26
C GLY A 169 -7.64 18.55 -1.11
N GLY A 170 -7.39 17.38 -0.53
CA GLY A 170 -6.35 17.21 0.46
C GLY A 170 -5.09 16.59 -0.16
N VAL A 171 -4.07 17.39 -0.44
CA VAL A 171 -2.71 16.90 -0.62
C VAL A 171 -2.28 16.35 0.75
N GLY A 172 -2.72 15.13 1.06
CA GLY A 172 -2.23 14.41 2.24
C GLY A 172 -0.75 14.18 2.03
N SER A 173 0.05 14.87 2.81
CA SER A 173 1.46 14.60 2.98
C SER A 173 1.69 13.09 2.93
N LEU A 174 2.37 12.64 1.90
CA LEU A 174 3.03 11.35 1.90
C LEU A 174 4.18 11.48 2.90
N ARG A 175 3.86 11.56 4.19
CA ARG A 175 4.88 11.27 5.18
C ARG A 175 5.39 9.90 4.79
N GLY A 176 6.66 9.90 4.40
CA GLY A 176 7.32 8.77 3.81
C GLY A 176 6.91 7.52 4.54
N ARG A 177 6.21 6.63 3.80
CA ARG A 177 5.82 5.38 4.39
C ARG A 177 7.09 4.67 4.73
N ASN A 178 7.31 4.54 6.03
CA ASN A 178 8.41 3.73 6.54
C ASN A 178 8.50 2.47 5.70
N LEU A 179 9.60 2.32 5.02
CA LEU A 179 10.15 1.03 4.69
C LEU A 179 9.91 0.20 5.93
N SER A 180 9.23 -0.94 5.90
CA SER A 180 8.80 -1.76 7.05
C SER A 180 9.41 -1.33 8.38
N PRO A 181 8.73 -1.33 9.51
CA PRO A 181 9.35 -0.95 10.75
C PRO A 181 10.44 -1.96 11.08
N GLN A 182 11.53 -1.93 10.38
CA GLN A 182 12.81 -2.20 10.95
C GLN A 182 13.08 -0.97 11.81
N GLU A 183 12.88 -1.22 13.06
CA GLU A 183 13.43 -0.55 14.19
C GLU A 183 14.59 0.34 13.77
N LYS A 184 14.48 1.65 14.04
CA LYS A 184 15.55 2.65 13.93
C LYS A 184 16.55 2.44 12.79
N PRO A 185 16.84 3.45 11.98
CA PRO A 185 17.86 3.34 10.94
C PRO A 185 19.12 2.66 11.49
N LEU A 186 19.66 1.72 10.75
CA LEU A 186 20.85 0.99 11.14
C LEU A 186 22.07 1.90 11.01
N ALA A 187 23.04 1.77 11.89
CA ALA A 187 24.30 2.49 11.76
C ALA A 187 25.04 2.05 10.48
N PHE A 188 25.52 3.01 9.70
CA PHE A 188 26.18 2.74 8.42
C PHE A 188 27.65 2.37 8.63
N HIS A 189 27.88 1.10 8.95
CA HIS A 189 29.22 0.51 9.13
C HIS A 189 29.27 -0.93 8.58
N ALA A 190 30.47 -1.47 8.44
CA ALA A 190 30.75 -2.74 7.75
C ALA A 190 29.95 -3.94 8.31
N GLU A 191 29.76 -4.02 9.62
CA GLU A 191 29.03 -5.13 10.25
C GLU A 191 27.58 -5.19 9.80
N ASN A 192 26.86 -4.06 9.87
CA ASN A 192 25.48 -3.97 9.44
C ASN A 192 25.32 -4.13 7.93
N VAL A 193 26.22 -3.55 7.13
CA VAL A 193 26.18 -3.67 5.67
C VAL A 193 26.46 -5.10 5.20
N ASN A 194 27.37 -5.82 5.85
CA ASN A 194 27.63 -7.23 5.53
C ASN A 194 26.46 -8.17 5.86
N SER A 195 25.57 -7.76 6.79
CA SER A 195 24.37 -8.53 7.13
C SER A 195 23.23 -8.36 6.15
N LEU A 196 23.34 -7.43 5.20
CA LEU A 196 22.29 -7.18 4.20
C LEU A 196 22.08 -8.40 3.27
N PRO A 197 20.85 -8.59 2.77
CA PRO A 197 20.59 -9.62 1.77
C PRO A 197 21.23 -9.27 0.42
N GLU A 198 21.64 -10.28 -0.33
CA GLU A 198 22.00 -10.16 -1.73
C GLU A 198 20.74 -10.18 -2.59
N ALA A 199 19.95 -9.12 -2.51
CA ALA A 199 18.63 -9.02 -3.12
C ALA A 199 18.44 -7.64 -3.75
N GLU A 200 17.52 -7.60 -4.71
CA GLU A 200 17.04 -6.36 -5.31
C GLU A 200 16.31 -5.51 -4.27
N GLY A 201 16.55 -4.20 -4.26
CA GLY A 201 15.89 -3.33 -3.30
C GLY A 201 16.23 -1.87 -3.45
N VAL A 202 15.68 -1.07 -2.53
CA VAL A 202 15.94 0.36 -2.40
C VAL A 202 16.42 0.66 -0.99
N PHE A 203 17.32 1.63 -0.86
CA PHE A 203 17.84 2.07 0.42
C PHE A 203 17.91 3.59 0.50
N ARG A 204 18.00 4.09 1.73
CA ARG A 204 18.28 5.51 2.03
C ARG A 204 19.49 5.60 2.93
N LEU A 205 20.29 6.63 2.69
CA LEU A 205 21.37 7.03 3.59
C LEU A 205 20.98 8.31 4.31
N PHE A 206 21.37 8.41 5.58
CA PHE A 206 21.08 9.57 6.42
C PHE A 206 22.33 10.09 7.06
N ASP A 207 22.38 11.40 7.30
CA ASP A 207 23.41 12.03 8.12
C ASP A 207 23.15 11.84 9.63
N GLY A 208 23.99 12.49 10.46
CA GLY A 208 23.87 12.44 11.91
C GLY A 208 22.61 13.10 12.47
N ASP A 209 22.01 14.02 11.72
CA ASP A 209 20.80 14.76 12.08
C ASP A 209 19.52 14.08 11.56
N GLY A 210 19.68 12.99 10.82
CA GLY A 210 18.56 12.23 10.24
C GLY A 210 18.05 12.77 8.91
N SER A 211 18.78 13.69 8.27
CA SER A 211 18.48 14.19 6.92
C SER A 211 18.86 13.16 5.86
N VAL A 212 18.04 13.02 4.83
CA VAL A 212 18.27 12.06 3.75
C VAL A 212 19.37 12.57 2.82
N LEU A 213 20.46 11.82 2.73
CA LEU A 213 21.60 12.12 1.84
C LEU A 213 21.48 11.46 0.48
N LEU A 214 20.93 10.25 0.42
CA LEU A 214 20.80 9.48 -0.80
C LEU A 214 19.56 8.58 -0.73
N ILE A 215 18.87 8.45 -1.86
CA ILE A 215 17.86 7.44 -2.11
C ILE A 215 18.28 6.71 -3.36
N LYS A 216 18.44 5.38 -3.31
CA LYS A 216 18.89 4.60 -4.46
C LYS A 216 18.29 3.20 -4.50
N GLY A 217 17.86 2.81 -5.70
CA GLY A 217 17.49 1.44 -6.02
C GLY A 217 18.66 0.65 -6.58
N THR A 218 18.72 -0.63 -6.29
CA THR A 218 19.80 -1.51 -6.75
C THR A 218 19.35 -2.95 -6.95
N ALA A 219 20.00 -3.64 -7.87
CA ALA A 219 19.82 -5.06 -8.09
C ALA A 219 20.46 -5.93 -6.98
N ASN A 220 21.39 -5.36 -6.20
CA ASN A 220 22.04 -6.06 -5.09
C ASN A 220 22.34 -5.06 -3.96
N LEU A 221 21.51 -5.10 -2.91
CA LEU A 221 21.62 -4.21 -1.75
C LEU A 221 22.98 -4.27 -1.07
N ARG A 222 23.48 -5.49 -0.82
CA ARG A 222 24.76 -5.67 -0.11
C ARG A 222 25.93 -5.11 -0.91
N GLU A 223 26.04 -5.45 -2.19
CA GLU A 223 27.15 -5.04 -3.06
C GLU A 223 27.21 -3.52 -3.21
N GLU A 224 26.07 -2.89 -3.49
CA GLU A 224 25.96 -1.45 -3.65
C GLU A 224 26.32 -0.71 -2.36
N MET A 225 25.80 -1.16 -1.23
CA MET A 225 26.06 -0.56 0.09
C MET A 225 27.53 -0.73 0.51
N LEU A 226 28.17 -1.86 0.19
CA LEU A 226 29.61 -2.04 0.41
C LEU A 226 30.46 -1.11 -0.48
N SER A 227 30.03 -0.89 -1.72
CA SER A 227 30.69 0.07 -2.63
C SER A 227 30.62 1.48 -2.06
N LEU A 228 29.46 1.91 -1.61
CA LEU A 228 29.27 3.23 -0.98
C LEU A 228 30.04 3.36 0.33
N LEU A 229 30.09 2.33 1.16
CA LEU A 229 30.85 2.34 2.40
C LEU A 229 32.35 2.56 2.15
N ARG A 230 32.91 1.97 1.07
CA ARG A 230 34.30 2.17 0.66
C ARG A 230 34.58 3.58 0.13
N ALA A 231 33.59 4.20 -0.51
CA ALA A 231 33.68 5.57 -1.00
C ALA A 231 33.68 6.62 0.13
N GLY A 232 33.33 6.23 1.36
CA GLY A 232 33.37 7.09 2.55
C GLY A 232 32.36 8.23 2.58
N PRO A 233 31.07 7.99 2.32
CA PRO A 233 30.06 9.04 2.37
C PRO A 233 29.89 9.59 3.79
N ARG A 234 29.34 10.80 3.91
CA ARG A 234 29.00 11.43 5.22
C ARG A 234 27.83 10.74 5.95
N ALA A 235 27.34 9.62 5.41
CA ALA A 235 26.22 8.88 5.98
C ALA A 235 26.60 8.25 7.32
N VAL A 236 25.69 8.37 8.28
CA VAL A 236 25.82 7.81 9.64
C VAL A 236 24.85 6.65 9.83
N PHE A 237 23.70 6.73 9.18
CA PHE A 237 22.65 5.72 9.26
C PHE A 237 22.13 5.36 7.88
N PHE A 238 21.46 4.20 7.79
CA PHE A 238 20.74 3.78 6.61
C PHE A 238 19.51 2.96 6.96
N ASP A 239 18.56 2.91 6.04
CA ASP A 239 17.50 1.91 5.98
C ASP A 239 17.41 1.31 4.58
N TYR A 240 16.78 0.15 4.47
CA TYR A 240 16.63 -0.54 3.20
C TYR A 240 15.32 -1.33 3.13
N ARG A 241 14.94 -1.66 1.91
CA ARG A 241 13.80 -2.53 1.63
C ARG A 241 14.10 -3.40 0.42
N GLU A 242 13.83 -4.70 0.55
CA GLU A 242 13.80 -5.61 -0.59
C GLU A 242 12.59 -5.30 -1.48
N ASP A 243 12.83 -5.02 -2.74
CA ASP A 243 11.78 -4.72 -3.73
C ASP A 243 12.29 -5.03 -5.14
N LYS A 244 11.63 -5.98 -5.82
CA LYS A 244 11.98 -6.36 -7.20
C LYS A 244 11.77 -5.24 -8.20
N MET A 245 10.96 -4.25 -7.86
CA MET A 245 10.70 -3.05 -8.65
C MET A 245 11.52 -1.85 -8.14
N TYR A 246 12.76 -2.09 -7.76
CA TYR A 246 13.61 -1.10 -7.10
C TYR A 246 13.76 0.23 -7.86
N SER A 247 13.86 0.21 -9.20
CA SER A 247 13.96 1.44 -10.02
C SER A 247 12.70 2.30 -9.93
N LEU A 248 11.51 1.66 -9.95
CA LEU A 248 10.26 2.38 -9.77
C LEU A 248 10.14 2.93 -8.35
N ARG A 249 10.53 2.13 -7.38
CA ARG A 249 10.51 2.53 -5.97
C ARG A 249 11.46 3.68 -5.68
N GLU A 250 12.64 3.68 -6.25
CA GLU A 250 13.58 4.80 -6.19
C GLU A 250 12.92 6.08 -6.71
N SER A 251 12.35 6.04 -7.91
CA SER A 251 11.68 7.20 -8.52
C SER A 251 10.52 7.72 -7.65
N GLU A 252 9.70 6.82 -7.09
CA GLU A 252 8.62 7.21 -6.18
C GLU A 252 9.14 7.89 -4.91
N MET A 253 10.23 7.38 -4.33
CA MET A 253 10.82 7.91 -3.11
C MET A 253 11.51 9.26 -3.35
N LEU A 254 12.22 9.41 -4.48
CA LEU A 254 12.82 10.69 -4.89
C LEU A 254 11.75 11.75 -5.11
N GLN A 255 10.68 11.44 -5.86
CA GLN A 255 9.57 12.37 -6.05
C GLN A 255 8.86 12.75 -4.75
N ALA A 256 8.74 11.80 -3.81
CA ALA A 256 8.18 12.09 -2.50
C ALA A 256 9.08 13.02 -1.70
N HIS A 257 10.39 12.79 -1.73
CA HIS A 257 11.38 13.63 -1.06
C HIS A 257 11.38 15.06 -1.61
N ILE A 258 11.43 15.23 -2.95
CA ILE A 258 11.39 16.55 -3.59
C ILE A 258 10.10 17.30 -3.24
N ARG A 259 8.96 16.61 -3.17
CA ARG A 259 7.68 17.25 -2.78
C ARG A 259 7.67 17.70 -1.31
N GLU A 260 8.34 16.97 -0.44
CA GLU A 260 8.37 17.27 1.01
C GLU A 260 9.40 18.34 1.35
N TYR A 261 10.58 18.29 0.74
CA TYR A 261 11.71 19.13 1.07
C TYR A 261 12.04 20.20 0.01
N GLY A 262 11.42 20.13 -1.17
CA GLY A 262 11.64 21.07 -2.26
C GLY A 262 12.98 20.92 -3.00
N ALA A 263 13.80 19.93 -2.65
CA ALA A 263 15.13 19.68 -3.21
C ALA A 263 15.43 18.18 -3.31
N MET A 264 16.44 17.82 -4.09
CA MET A 264 16.97 16.45 -4.15
C MET A 264 17.62 16.06 -2.81
N PRO A 265 17.67 14.74 -2.47
CA PRO A 265 18.46 14.26 -1.34
C PRO A 265 19.92 14.71 -1.43
N GLY A 266 20.52 15.12 -0.29
CA GLY A 266 21.92 15.55 -0.24
C GLY A 266 22.18 17.01 -0.61
N GLY A 267 21.18 17.77 -1.04
CA GLY A 267 21.31 19.20 -1.33
C GLY A 267 22.29 19.54 -2.47
N VAL A 268 22.57 18.59 -3.35
CA VAL A 268 23.39 18.83 -4.55
C VAL A 268 22.44 19.19 -5.67
N ASP A 269 22.46 20.45 -6.08
CA ASP A 269 22.03 20.88 -7.41
C ASP A 269 23.05 20.28 -8.40
N GLU A 270 22.88 19.03 -8.79
CA GLU A 270 23.54 18.53 -9.98
C GLU A 270 22.82 19.19 -11.19
N ASP A 271 23.57 20.00 -11.90
CA ASP A 271 23.15 20.59 -13.17
C ASP A 271 22.57 19.48 -14.06
N LEU A 272 21.28 19.60 -14.35
CA LEU A 272 20.52 18.66 -15.19
C LEU A 272 20.91 18.71 -16.67
N ASP A 273 21.99 19.40 -17.01
CA ASP A 273 22.41 19.63 -18.40
C ASP A 273 23.20 18.49 -19.05
N ASP A 274 23.61 17.46 -18.30
CA ASP A 274 24.41 16.35 -18.85
C ASP A 274 23.60 15.06 -19.14
N LEU A 275 22.28 15.11 -19.15
CA LEU A 275 21.42 13.93 -19.37
C LEU A 275 20.51 14.02 -20.60
N TYR A 276 20.90 14.84 -21.64
CA TYR A 276 20.27 14.78 -22.96
C TYR A 276 21.26 14.53 -24.07
#